data_9b5e4539a0157ed28bc6edbd4438233d
#
_entry.id   9b5e4539a0157ed28bc6edbd4438233d
#
_cell.length_a   1.000
_cell.length_b   1.000
_cell.length_c   1.000
_cell.angle_alpha   90.00
_cell.angle_beta   90.00
_cell.angle_gamma   90.00
#
_symmetry.space_group_name_H-M   'P 1'
#
loop_
_entity.id
_entity.type
_entity.pdbx_description
1 polymer ?
#
loop_
_entity_poly.entity_id
_entity_poly.type
_entity_poly.pdbx_seq_one_letter_code
_entity_poly.pdbx_strand_id
1 'polypeptide(L)'
;MQVQKIIRAIPDLLAVSGDLISERPDDVQKIVKTWWDVREFMEKNPRKSEKIMAKRAGIPTREYKQYKGGTRFFSLEENLEAFSDGFGMKYMPYAAKQMADFMVKVGFIPEKPDMSKLFNSSFVKNIS
;
A
#
# COMPACT_ATOMS: atom_id res chain seq x y z
N MET A 1 -13.03 19.07 12.99
CA MET A 1 -11.77 18.50 12.41
C MET A 1 -12.09 17.10 11.90
N GLN A 2 -12.15 16.86 10.59
CA GLN A 2 -12.61 15.57 10.06
C GLN A 2 -11.46 14.55 10.15
N VAL A 3 -11.61 13.60 11.04
CA VAL A 3 -10.69 12.45 11.26
C VAL A 3 -10.50 11.60 9.99
N GLN A 4 -11.45 11.61 9.06
CA GLN A 4 -11.37 10.88 7.79
C GLN A 4 -10.23 11.32 6.85
N LYS A 5 -9.67 12.52 6.98
CA LYS A 5 -8.54 12.97 6.18
C LYS A 5 -7.19 12.39 6.62
N ILE A 6 -7.09 11.94 7.87
CA ILE A 6 -5.85 11.41 8.46
C ILE A 6 -5.67 9.91 8.11
N ILE A 7 -6.76 9.16 7.92
CA ILE A 7 -6.73 7.70 7.66
C ILE A 7 -6.04 7.35 6.32
N ARG A 8 -5.92 8.30 5.39
CA ARG A 8 -5.18 8.11 4.13
C ARG A 8 -3.68 8.44 4.22
N ALA A 9 -3.20 8.83 5.40
CA ALA A 9 -1.82 9.27 5.59
C ALA A 9 -0.83 8.16 5.97
N ILE A 10 -1.31 6.94 6.26
CA ILE A 10 -0.47 5.81 6.65
C ILE A 10 -0.85 4.61 5.77
N PRO A 11 -0.34 4.54 4.53
CA PRO A 11 -0.55 3.41 3.65
C PRO A 11 0.40 2.26 4.00
N ASP A 12 -0.11 1.03 3.97
CA ASP A 12 0.72 -0.17 3.89
C ASP A 12 1.15 -0.36 2.44
N LEU A 13 2.44 -0.58 2.23
CA LEU A 13 3.05 -0.66 0.91
C LEU A 13 3.82 -1.98 0.74
N LEU A 14 3.80 -2.53 -0.47
CA LEU A 14 4.76 -3.53 -0.86
C LEU A 14 6.08 -2.84 -1.21
N ALA A 15 7.13 -3.14 -0.46
CA ALA A 15 8.49 -2.69 -0.74
C ALA A 15 9.34 -3.86 -1.24
N VAL A 16 10.08 -3.64 -2.30
CA VAL A 16 11.02 -4.61 -2.89
C VAL A 16 12.35 -3.93 -3.19
N SER A 17 13.46 -4.68 -3.17
CA SER A 17 14.76 -4.12 -3.53
C SER A 17 14.85 -3.80 -5.02
N GLY A 18 15.70 -2.82 -5.36
CA GLY A 18 15.99 -2.49 -6.76
C GLY A 18 16.58 -3.67 -7.52
N ASP A 19 17.43 -4.48 -6.86
CA ASP A 19 18.04 -5.69 -7.45
C ASP A 19 16.96 -6.72 -7.81
N LEU A 20 15.98 -6.95 -6.93
CA LEU A 20 14.87 -7.86 -7.23
C LEU A 20 14.06 -7.40 -8.44
N ILE A 21 13.84 -6.08 -8.56
CA ILE A 21 13.12 -5.50 -9.71
C ILE A 21 13.92 -5.69 -11.02
N SER A 22 15.24 -5.53 -10.97
CA SER A 22 16.10 -5.62 -12.17
C SER A 22 16.40 -7.05 -12.59
N GLU A 23 16.63 -7.94 -11.63
CA GLU A 23 17.06 -9.32 -11.90
C GLU A 23 15.89 -10.29 -12.07
N ARG A 24 14.77 -10.04 -11.36
CA ARG A 24 13.61 -10.95 -11.31
C ARG A 24 12.28 -10.20 -11.43
N PRO A 25 12.06 -9.38 -12.47
CA PRO A 25 10.83 -8.58 -12.62
C PRO A 25 9.57 -9.45 -12.71
N ASP A 26 9.67 -10.63 -13.34
CA ASP A 26 8.55 -11.58 -13.44
C ASP A 26 8.08 -12.08 -12.07
N ASP A 27 8.98 -12.25 -11.12
CA ASP A 27 8.61 -12.69 -9.79
C ASP A 27 7.93 -11.56 -9.01
N VAL A 28 8.38 -10.32 -9.18
CA VAL A 28 7.69 -9.15 -8.62
C VAL A 28 6.28 -9.04 -9.21
N GLN A 29 6.14 -9.23 -10.54
CA GLN A 29 4.83 -9.24 -11.20
C GLN A 29 3.91 -10.33 -10.64
N LYS A 30 4.43 -11.54 -10.39
CA LYS A 30 3.66 -12.63 -9.77
C LYS A 30 3.21 -12.29 -8.35
N ILE A 31 4.07 -11.64 -7.54
CA ILE A 31 3.73 -11.22 -6.19
C ILE A 31 2.57 -10.21 -6.25
N VAL A 32 2.68 -9.18 -7.10
CA VAL A 32 1.64 -8.18 -7.26
C VAL A 32 0.34 -8.81 -7.77
N LYS A 33 0.41 -9.70 -8.76
CA LYS A 33 -0.76 -10.43 -9.24
C LYS A 33 -1.41 -11.27 -8.15
N THR A 34 -0.62 -12.00 -7.36
CA THR A 34 -1.12 -12.81 -6.25
C THR A 34 -1.88 -11.97 -5.23
N TRP A 35 -1.43 -10.74 -4.96
CA TRP A 35 -2.17 -9.81 -4.11
C TRP A 35 -3.59 -9.57 -4.65
N TRP A 36 -3.73 -9.31 -5.94
CA TRP A 36 -5.04 -9.06 -6.56
C TRP A 36 -5.91 -10.30 -6.60
N ASP A 37 -5.34 -11.47 -6.88
CA ASP A 37 -6.05 -12.76 -6.84
C ASP A 37 -6.60 -13.03 -5.41
N VAL A 38 -5.81 -12.73 -4.37
CA VAL A 38 -6.23 -12.83 -2.97
C VAL A 38 -7.34 -11.82 -2.65
N ARG A 39 -7.24 -10.59 -3.14
CA ARG A 39 -8.26 -9.57 -2.97
C ARG A 39 -9.60 -10.01 -3.57
N GLU A 40 -9.59 -10.51 -4.79
CA GLU A 40 -10.76 -11.06 -5.44
C GLU A 40 -11.37 -12.25 -4.67
N PHE A 41 -10.51 -13.16 -4.20
CA PHE A 41 -10.95 -14.26 -3.34
C PHE A 41 -11.63 -13.75 -2.06
N MET A 42 -11.09 -12.74 -1.41
CA MET A 42 -11.65 -12.14 -0.19
C MET A 42 -13.04 -11.53 -0.43
N GLU A 43 -13.24 -10.90 -1.56
CA GLU A 43 -14.52 -10.32 -1.96
C GLU A 43 -15.57 -11.41 -2.23
N LYS A 44 -15.18 -12.46 -2.94
CA LYS A 44 -16.05 -13.61 -3.23
C LYS A 44 -16.34 -14.49 -2.01
N ASN A 45 -15.42 -14.54 -1.05
CA ASN A 45 -15.48 -15.45 0.10
C ASN A 45 -15.24 -14.75 1.46
N PRO A 46 -16.01 -13.71 1.82
CA PRO A 46 -15.69 -12.86 2.98
C PRO A 46 -15.61 -13.62 4.30
N ARG A 47 -16.55 -14.52 4.57
CA ARG A 47 -16.56 -15.31 5.83
C ARG A 47 -15.38 -16.28 5.93
N LYS A 48 -14.99 -16.89 4.80
CA LYS A 48 -13.85 -17.82 4.76
C LYS A 48 -12.54 -17.08 4.96
N SER A 49 -12.39 -15.94 4.31
CA SER A 49 -11.22 -15.06 4.42
C SER A 49 -11.04 -14.55 5.85
N GLU A 50 -12.10 -14.09 6.49
CA GLU A 50 -12.05 -13.63 7.88
C GLU A 50 -11.58 -14.74 8.83
N LYS A 51 -12.04 -15.99 8.64
CA LYS A 51 -11.57 -17.13 9.43
C LYS A 51 -10.08 -17.43 9.22
N ILE A 52 -9.61 -17.37 7.96
CA ILE A 52 -8.21 -17.61 7.61
C ILE A 52 -7.33 -16.52 8.26
N MET A 53 -7.72 -15.26 8.10
CA MET A 53 -6.98 -14.12 8.65
C MET A 53 -6.95 -14.11 10.17
N ALA A 54 -8.08 -14.39 10.82
CA ALA A 54 -8.17 -14.53 12.29
C ALA A 54 -7.27 -15.65 12.81
N LYS A 55 -7.29 -16.82 12.14
CA LYS A 55 -6.40 -17.94 12.48
C LYS A 55 -4.91 -17.53 12.33
N ARG A 56 -4.56 -16.85 11.27
CA ARG A 56 -3.19 -16.37 11.05
C ARG A 56 -2.75 -15.37 12.10
N ALA A 57 -3.65 -14.48 12.53
CA ALA A 57 -3.42 -13.49 13.58
C ALA A 57 -3.43 -14.08 15.00
N GLY A 58 -3.84 -15.34 15.18
CA GLY A 58 -3.92 -15.98 16.48
C GLY A 58 -5.05 -15.46 17.38
N ILE A 59 -6.10 -14.88 16.80
CA ILE A 59 -7.23 -14.29 17.53
C ILE A 59 -8.58 -14.88 17.08
N PRO A 60 -9.63 -14.78 17.92
CA PRO A 60 -10.99 -15.16 17.54
C PRO A 60 -11.50 -14.38 16.32
N THR A 61 -12.28 -15.01 15.44
CA THR A 61 -12.86 -14.36 14.24
C THR A 61 -13.69 -13.12 14.60
N ARG A 62 -14.37 -13.13 15.75
CA ARG A 62 -15.16 -11.98 16.23
C ARG A 62 -14.27 -10.77 16.49
N GLU A 63 -13.12 -10.99 17.10
CA GLU A 63 -12.14 -9.95 17.41
C GLU A 63 -11.50 -9.41 16.13
N TYR A 64 -11.09 -10.32 15.20
CA TYR A 64 -10.56 -9.93 13.90
C TYR A 64 -11.50 -8.97 13.13
N LYS A 65 -12.81 -9.21 13.19
CA LYS A 65 -13.81 -8.33 12.54
C LYS A 65 -13.79 -6.90 13.07
N GLN A 66 -13.51 -6.72 14.36
CA GLN A 66 -13.41 -5.38 14.95
C GLN A 66 -12.19 -4.63 14.41
N TYR A 67 -11.04 -5.31 14.33
CA TYR A 67 -9.81 -4.72 13.75
C TYR A 67 -9.92 -4.43 12.25
N LYS A 68 -10.57 -5.31 11.50
CA LYS A 68 -10.81 -5.11 10.05
C LYS A 68 -11.50 -3.78 9.74
N GLY A 69 -12.35 -3.29 10.62
CA GLY A 69 -13.05 -2.01 10.45
C GLY A 69 -12.11 -0.78 10.37
N GLY A 70 -10.87 -0.90 10.88
CA GLY A 70 -9.84 0.15 10.81
C GLY A 70 -8.98 0.11 9.56
N THR A 71 -9.11 -0.92 8.71
CA THR A 71 -8.28 -1.10 7.51
C THR A 71 -9.12 -0.98 6.25
N ARG A 72 -8.66 -0.17 5.31
CA ARG A 72 -9.27 -0.04 3.99
C ARG A 72 -8.30 -0.53 2.93
N PHE A 73 -8.75 -1.45 2.09
CA PHE A 73 -8.01 -1.87 0.91
C PHE A 73 -8.36 -0.98 -0.28
N PHE A 74 -7.36 -0.51 -0.98
CA PHE A 74 -7.55 0.26 -2.21
C PHE A 74 -7.98 -0.64 -3.36
N SER A 75 -8.84 -0.13 -4.24
CA SER A 75 -9.12 -0.75 -5.53
C SER A 75 -7.90 -0.62 -6.46
N LEU A 76 -7.93 -1.31 -7.59
CA LEU A 76 -6.88 -1.18 -8.61
C LEU A 76 -6.77 0.26 -9.11
N GLU A 77 -7.91 0.88 -9.41
CA GLU A 77 -8.00 2.28 -9.85
C GLU A 77 -7.42 3.24 -8.80
N GLU A 78 -7.78 3.07 -7.53
CA GLU A 78 -7.25 3.86 -6.42
C GLU A 78 -5.73 3.67 -6.23
N ASN A 79 -5.20 2.47 -6.46
CA ASN A 79 -3.76 2.23 -6.47
C ASN A 79 -3.08 2.98 -7.62
N LEU A 80 -3.62 2.90 -8.84
CA LEU A 80 -3.08 3.62 -10.00
C LEU A 80 -3.12 5.14 -9.78
N GLU A 81 -4.20 5.67 -9.22
CA GLU A 81 -4.29 7.08 -8.85
C GLU A 81 -3.25 7.45 -7.78
N ALA A 82 -3.10 6.63 -6.73
CA ALA A 82 -2.17 6.91 -5.65
C ALA A 82 -0.71 6.97 -6.12
N PHE A 83 -0.32 6.16 -7.10
CA PHE A 83 1.03 6.15 -7.67
C PHE A 83 1.23 7.17 -8.82
N SER A 84 0.19 7.91 -9.21
CA SER A 84 0.30 8.95 -10.23
C SER A 84 0.80 10.27 -9.68
N ASP A 85 1.30 11.15 -10.55
CA ASP A 85 1.61 12.52 -10.20
C ASP A 85 0.34 13.32 -9.95
N GLY A 86 0.37 14.17 -8.92
CA GLY A 86 -0.76 15.00 -8.56
C GLY A 86 -0.50 15.84 -7.32
N PHE A 87 -1.45 16.69 -6.97
CA PHE A 87 -1.38 17.56 -5.82
C PHE A 87 -2.27 17.06 -4.68
N GLY A 88 -1.68 16.88 -3.50
CA GLY A 88 -2.38 16.47 -2.27
C GLY A 88 -1.96 15.08 -1.78
N MET A 89 -2.34 14.78 -0.53
CA MET A 89 -1.89 13.58 0.22
C MET A 89 -2.41 12.25 -0.33
N LYS A 90 -3.30 12.25 -1.29
CA LYS A 90 -3.75 11.02 -1.97
C LYS A 90 -2.75 10.50 -3.01
N TYR A 91 -1.83 11.37 -3.45
CA TYR A 91 -0.77 11.02 -4.40
C TYR A 91 0.52 10.72 -3.64
N MET A 92 1.03 9.50 -3.78
CA MET A 92 2.21 9.03 -3.05
C MET A 92 3.47 9.86 -3.33
N PRO A 93 3.78 10.26 -4.60
CA PRO A 93 4.93 11.12 -4.85
C PRO A 93 4.84 12.47 -4.13
N TYR A 94 3.65 13.09 -4.11
CA TYR A 94 3.43 14.32 -3.37
C TYR A 94 3.58 14.13 -1.86
N ALA A 95 2.94 13.08 -1.31
CA ALA A 95 2.98 12.79 0.12
C ALA A 95 4.41 12.52 0.60
N ALA A 96 5.19 11.74 -0.16
CA ALA A 96 6.59 11.46 0.15
C ALA A 96 7.45 12.72 0.14
N LYS A 97 7.25 13.62 -0.83
CA LYS A 97 7.95 14.91 -0.86
C LYS A 97 7.65 15.74 0.38
N GLN A 98 6.36 15.86 0.77
CA GLN A 98 5.97 16.60 1.97
C GLN A 98 6.58 15.98 3.24
N MET A 99 6.63 14.65 3.31
CA MET A 99 7.25 13.94 4.43
C MET A 99 8.75 14.20 4.48
N ALA A 100 9.46 14.10 3.37
CA ALA A 100 10.89 14.38 3.30
C ALA A 100 11.20 15.85 3.70
N ASP A 101 10.41 16.82 3.22
CA ASP A 101 10.53 18.21 3.63
C ASP A 101 10.36 18.40 5.13
N PHE A 102 9.37 17.73 5.72
CA PHE A 102 9.15 17.75 7.16
C PHE A 102 10.32 17.11 7.93
N MET A 103 10.81 15.94 7.49
CA MET A 103 11.91 15.22 8.16
C MET A 103 13.20 16.04 8.17
N VAL A 104 13.52 16.76 7.07
CA VAL A 104 14.65 17.68 7.04
C VAL A 104 14.41 18.86 8.00
N LYS A 105 13.22 19.44 7.97
CA LYS A 105 12.86 20.60 8.83
C LYS A 105 13.00 20.30 10.32
N VAL A 106 12.67 19.06 10.75
CA VAL A 106 12.76 18.66 12.16
C VAL A 106 14.10 18.00 12.52
N GLY A 107 15.05 17.91 11.57
CA GLY A 107 16.39 17.37 11.79
C GLY A 107 16.46 15.83 11.87
N PHE A 108 15.45 15.10 11.41
CA PHE A 108 15.48 13.65 11.34
C PHE A 108 16.40 13.12 10.24
N ILE A 109 16.52 13.85 9.14
CA ILE A 109 17.46 13.55 8.06
C ILE A 109 18.21 14.84 7.68
N PRO A 110 19.49 14.75 7.29
CA PRO A 110 20.30 15.93 6.97
C PRO A 110 19.87 16.61 5.68
N GLU A 111 19.39 15.85 4.70
CA GLU A 111 18.97 16.34 3.38
C GLU A 111 17.86 15.45 2.79
N LYS A 112 17.21 15.93 1.74
CA LYS A 112 16.17 15.16 1.06
C LYS A 112 16.81 14.02 0.26
N PRO A 113 16.28 12.78 0.39
CA PRO A 113 16.73 11.68 -0.44
C PRO A 113 16.29 11.86 -1.91
N ASP A 114 17.03 11.25 -2.82
CA ASP A 114 16.56 11.08 -4.19
C ASP A 114 15.36 10.11 -4.22
N MET A 115 14.20 10.62 -4.60
CA MET A 115 12.95 9.87 -4.67
C MET A 115 12.55 9.49 -6.10
N SER A 116 13.41 9.73 -7.10
CA SER A 116 13.10 9.50 -8.52
C SER A 116 12.73 8.04 -8.83
N LYS A 117 13.24 7.10 -8.02
CA LYS A 117 13.00 5.65 -8.15
C LYS A 117 12.22 5.05 -6.97
N LEU A 118 11.66 5.90 -6.10
CA LEU A 118 10.99 5.42 -4.89
C LEU A 118 9.69 4.68 -5.21
N PHE A 119 8.96 5.11 -6.23
CA PHE A 119 7.67 4.52 -6.61
C PHE A 119 7.75 3.89 -8.00
N ASN A 120 7.28 2.66 -8.09
CA ASN A 120 7.19 1.94 -9.36
C ASN A 120 5.77 1.38 -9.53
N SER A 121 4.99 2.01 -10.41
CA SER A 121 3.62 1.61 -10.71
C SER A 121 3.49 0.64 -11.89
N SER A 122 4.60 0.26 -12.55
CA SER A 122 4.55 -0.57 -13.77
C SER A 122 3.89 -1.93 -13.50
N PHE A 123 4.21 -2.57 -12.37
CA PHE A 123 3.66 -3.87 -12.00
C PHE A 123 2.16 -3.84 -11.72
N VAL A 124 1.65 -2.72 -11.17
CA VAL A 124 0.21 -2.54 -10.94
C VAL A 124 -0.53 -2.25 -12.25
N LYS A 125 0.09 -1.49 -13.17
CA LYS A 125 -0.46 -1.22 -14.51
C LYS A 125 -0.63 -2.47 -15.36
N ASN A 126 0.16 -3.52 -15.10
CA ASN A 126 0.09 -4.81 -15.78
C ASN A 126 -0.94 -5.79 -15.16
N ILE A 127 -1.76 -5.34 -14.22
CA ILE A 127 -2.88 -6.12 -13.69
C ILE A 127 -4.10 -5.88 -14.58
N SER A 128 -4.54 -6.93 -15.24
CA SER A 128 -5.72 -6.98 -16.11
C SER A 128 -6.79 -7.88 -15.51
#